data_afea1cc5c2a1169ef4ce541ef2a90fe4
#
_entry.id   afea1cc5c2a1169ef4ce541ef2a90fe4
#
_cell.length_a   1.000
_cell.length_b   1.000
_cell.length_c   1.000
_cell.angle_alpha   90.00
_cell.angle_beta   90.00
_cell.angle_gamma   90.00
#
_symmetry.space_group_name_H-M   'P 1'
#
loop_
_entity.id
_entity.type
_entity.pdbx_description
1 polymer ?
#
loop_
_entity_poly.entity_id
_entity_poly.type
_entity_poly.pdbx_seq_one_letter_code
_entity_poly.pdbx_strand_id
1 'polypeptide(L)'
;MLLDLLLRRIKERNIDAIIYIGYGHVLNRLKYLESKNIRLVRTSLFKTFVRYVSRRNKVLFLCNLPPFRRNLSSIIYIHNLFFAERPKWTNIDSTIGLNLRKYLYYILLKLFMRKVDIVACQTSEMAIRLKNTFGISPLVLPFFEDIKRKVAEKKYDFFYPGSSATHKNNNVLLDAIEKASRHAHFTIALTIGCKNTILQNRIKQINQSAGYEIIHNLGTISHDVVLEVFSQSRALLFPSLKESFGLPLVEALQQGITVIASNLPYTFEVVHNPITFYPYDSSDISDCMLHFLNGEYIDIDQRLMAVSYTHLTLPTIA
;
A
#
# COMPACT_ATOMS: atom_id res chain seq x y z
N MET A 1 -10.24 -1.91 1.54
CA MET A 1 -9.87 -2.13 0.13
C MET A 1 -9.68 -3.61 -0.21
N LEU A 2 -8.56 -4.29 0.12
CA LEU A 2 -8.30 -5.69 -0.27
C LEU A 2 -9.47 -6.66 0.05
N LEU A 3 -9.97 -6.64 1.30
CA LEU A 3 -11.09 -7.49 1.72
C LEU A 3 -12.40 -7.14 1.00
N ASP A 4 -12.66 -5.85 0.75
CA ASP A 4 -13.84 -5.40 0.03
C ASP A 4 -13.85 -5.91 -1.42
N LEU A 5 -12.72 -5.76 -2.11
CA LEU A 5 -12.52 -6.27 -3.47
C LEU A 5 -12.71 -7.79 -3.55
N LEU A 6 -12.09 -8.53 -2.62
CA LEU A 6 -12.25 -9.98 -2.55
C LEU A 6 -13.72 -10.40 -2.35
N LEU A 7 -14.45 -9.72 -1.45
CA LEU A 7 -15.86 -10.03 -1.18
C LEU A 7 -16.75 -9.74 -2.37
N ARG A 8 -16.52 -8.66 -3.11
CA ARG A 8 -17.23 -8.39 -4.36
C ARG A 8 -17.02 -9.52 -5.36
N ARG A 9 -15.78 -10.00 -5.53
CA ARG A 9 -15.47 -11.13 -6.43
C ARG A 9 -16.10 -12.44 -5.98
N ILE A 10 -16.11 -12.73 -4.68
CA ILE A 10 -16.82 -13.90 -4.11
C ILE A 10 -18.30 -13.82 -4.44
N LYS A 11 -18.92 -12.63 -4.30
CA LYS A 11 -20.33 -12.38 -4.61
C LYS A 11 -20.63 -12.55 -6.10
N GLU A 12 -19.83 -11.94 -6.98
CA GLU A 12 -19.97 -12.04 -8.44
C GLU A 12 -19.89 -13.48 -8.94
N ARG A 13 -19.05 -14.30 -8.32
CA ARG A 13 -18.84 -15.71 -8.68
C ARG A 13 -19.76 -16.68 -7.96
N ASN A 14 -20.68 -16.18 -7.16
CA ASN A 14 -21.64 -16.98 -6.39
C ASN A 14 -20.98 -18.05 -5.50
N ILE A 15 -19.85 -17.73 -4.87
CA ILE A 15 -19.10 -18.65 -4.01
C ILE A 15 -19.65 -18.58 -2.59
N ASP A 16 -19.91 -19.73 -1.98
CA ASP A 16 -20.30 -19.81 -0.57
C ASP A 16 -19.12 -19.48 0.34
N ALA A 17 -19.28 -18.46 1.17
CA ALA A 17 -18.22 -18.00 2.06
C ALA A 17 -18.72 -17.54 3.43
N ILE A 18 -17.98 -17.90 4.48
CA ILE A 18 -18.14 -17.35 5.82
C ILE A 18 -16.91 -16.52 6.16
N ILE A 19 -17.11 -15.23 6.37
CA ILE A 19 -16.02 -14.29 6.60
C ILE A 19 -16.01 -13.86 8.07
N TYR A 20 -14.91 -14.16 8.74
CA TYR A 20 -14.71 -13.80 10.14
C TYR A 20 -13.95 -12.47 10.26
N ILE A 21 -14.58 -11.46 10.87
CA ILE A 21 -14.06 -10.09 10.96
C ILE A 21 -13.82 -9.73 12.42
N GLY A 22 -12.57 -9.39 12.75
CA GLY A 22 -12.15 -9.05 14.12
C GLY A 22 -12.58 -7.64 14.56
N TYR A 23 -12.71 -6.70 13.63
CA TYR A 23 -13.00 -5.29 13.93
C TYR A 23 -14.46 -4.93 13.61
N GLY A 24 -15.20 -4.42 14.60
CA GLY A 24 -16.62 -4.08 14.44
C GLY A 24 -16.88 -3.00 13.38
N HIS A 25 -16.03 -1.98 13.28
CA HIS A 25 -16.16 -0.94 12.26
C HIS A 25 -15.97 -1.48 10.83
N VAL A 26 -15.08 -2.46 10.64
CA VAL A 26 -14.89 -3.14 9.34
C VAL A 26 -16.12 -3.98 9.00
N LEU A 27 -16.66 -4.70 9.97
CA LEU A 27 -17.90 -5.47 9.80
C LEU A 27 -19.05 -4.58 9.34
N ASN A 28 -19.28 -3.46 10.03
CA ASN A 28 -20.35 -2.54 9.70
C ASN A 28 -20.21 -1.96 8.29
N ARG A 29 -18.97 -1.61 7.88
CA ARG A 29 -18.68 -1.09 6.54
C ARG A 29 -18.93 -2.12 5.44
N LEU A 30 -18.71 -3.40 5.71
CA LEU A 30 -18.84 -4.47 4.72
C LEU A 30 -20.23 -5.15 4.73
N LYS A 31 -21.12 -4.76 5.63
CA LYS A 31 -22.43 -5.41 5.81
C LYS A 31 -23.29 -5.42 4.54
N TYR A 32 -23.14 -4.43 3.65
CA TYR A 32 -23.85 -4.38 2.36
C TYR A 32 -23.46 -5.51 1.37
N LEU A 33 -22.35 -6.22 1.63
CA LEU A 33 -21.91 -7.37 0.83
C LEU A 33 -22.49 -8.70 1.32
N GLU A 34 -23.18 -8.72 2.47
CA GLU A 34 -23.90 -9.91 2.92
C GLU A 34 -24.92 -10.33 1.87
N SER A 35 -25.01 -11.62 1.63
CA SER A 35 -25.94 -12.22 0.67
C SER A 35 -26.28 -13.64 1.10
N LYS A 36 -27.12 -14.35 0.33
CA LYS A 36 -27.44 -15.76 0.59
C LYS A 36 -26.18 -16.62 0.72
N ASN A 37 -25.15 -16.29 -0.05
CA ASN A 37 -23.90 -17.07 -0.14
C ASN A 37 -22.76 -16.47 0.68
N ILE A 38 -22.89 -15.24 1.19
CA ILE A 38 -21.86 -14.57 1.99
C ILE A 38 -22.39 -14.22 3.36
N ARG A 39 -21.82 -14.83 4.38
CA ARG A 39 -22.13 -14.55 5.78
C ARG A 39 -20.95 -13.86 6.47
N LEU A 40 -21.18 -12.69 7.06
CA LEU A 40 -20.19 -11.96 7.85
C LEU A 40 -20.37 -12.26 9.34
N VAL A 41 -19.30 -12.66 10.02
CA VAL A 41 -19.34 -13.06 11.42
C VAL A 41 -18.32 -12.25 12.23
N ARG A 42 -18.82 -11.56 13.27
CA ARG A 42 -17.92 -10.89 14.23
C ARG A 42 -17.19 -11.92 15.07
N THR A 43 -15.88 -11.77 15.16
CA THR A 43 -15.04 -12.65 15.98
C THR A 43 -13.96 -11.86 16.71
N SER A 44 -13.35 -12.46 17.75
CA SER A 44 -12.09 -11.96 18.29
C SER A 44 -10.92 -12.72 17.68
N LEU A 45 -9.74 -12.11 17.63
CA LEU A 45 -8.53 -12.77 17.15
C LEU A 45 -8.31 -14.12 17.82
N PHE A 46 -8.46 -14.18 19.13
CA PHE A 46 -8.30 -15.42 19.91
C PHE A 46 -9.33 -16.50 19.52
N LYS A 47 -10.60 -16.14 19.37
CA LYS A 47 -11.66 -17.07 18.94
C LYS A 47 -11.42 -17.59 17.52
N THR A 48 -10.91 -16.76 16.63
CA THR A 48 -10.56 -17.15 15.26
C THR A 48 -9.48 -18.22 15.24
N PHE A 49 -8.44 -18.08 16.06
CA PHE A 49 -7.35 -19.06 16.11
C PHE A 49 -7.73 -20.39 16.77
N VAL A 50 -8.63 -20.38 17.75
CA VAL A 50 -8.97 -21.56 18.55
C VAL A 50 -10.18 -22.34 18.02
N ARG A 51 -11.20 -21.67 17.51
CA ARG A 51 -12.51 -22.27 17.19
C ARG A 51 -12.73 -22.67 15.74
N TYR A 52 -12.12 -21.97 14.77
CA TYR A 52 -12.53 -22.06 13.37
C TYR A 52 -11.67 -22.98 12.51
N VAL A 53 -10.86 -23.76 13.13
CA VAL A 53 -10.04 -24.76 12.45
C VAL A 53 -10.82 -26.07 12.40
N SER A 54 -11.91 -26.09 11.64
CA SER A 54 -12.47 -27.35 11.21
C SER A 54 -11.52 -27.97 10.17
N ARG A 55 -11.09 -29.20 10.40
CA ARG A 55 -10.23 -29.95 9.46
C ARG A 55 -10.84 -30.16 8.06
N ARG A 56 -12.10 -29.77 7.87
CA ARG A 56 -12.88 -30.00 6.63
C ARG A 56 -13.03 -28.77 5.74
N ASN A 57 -12.57 -27.59 6.15
CA ASN A 57 -12.79 -26.34 5.41
C ASN A 57 -11.54 -25.85 4.69
N LYS A 58 -11.72 -25.29 3.48
CA LYS A 58 -10.72 -24.48 2.82
C LYS A 58 -10.74 -23.08 3.46
N VAL A 59 -9.58 -22.55 3.86
CA VAL A 59 -9.52 -21.30 4.64
C VAL A 59 -8.48 -20.34 4.05
N LEU A 60 -8.89 -19.10 3.81
CA LEU A 60 -8.01 -18.00 3.43
C LEU A 60 -7.80 -17.05 4.61
N PHE A 61 -6.57 -16.87 5.02
CA PHE A 61 -6.14 -15.96 6.07
C PHE A 61 -5.62 -14.63 5.49
N LEU A 62 -6.36 -13.53 5.70
CA LEU A 62 -5.95 -12.18 5.32
C LEU A 62 -5.42 -11.35 6.51
N CYS A 63 -5.19 -11.98 7.65
CA CYS A 63 -4.80 -11.31 8.89
C CYS A 63 -3.29 -11.31 9.17
N ASN A 64 -2.46 -11.70 8.21
CA ASN A 64 -1.00 -11.88 8.34
C ASN A 64 -0.56 -12.82 9.49
N LEU A 65 -1.45 -13.64 10.04
CA LEU A 65 -1.15 -14.63 11.06
C LEU A 65 -1.60 -16.02 10.59
N PRO A 66 -0.74 -17.05 10.70
CA PRO A 66 -1.08 -18.40 10.32
C PRO A 66 -1.98 -19.06 11.38
N PRO A 67 -2.71 -20.13 11.02
CA PRO A 67 -3.49 -20.91 11.98
C PRO A 67 -2.59 -21.68 12.93
N PHE A 68 -3.04 -21.89 14.18
CA PHE A 68 -2.33 -22.72 15.14
C PHE A 68 -2.44 -24.22 14.83
N ARG A 69 -3.46 -24.65 14.08
CA ARG A 69 -3.70 -26.02 13.68
C ARG A 69 -3.73 -26.15 12.16
N ARG A 70 -3.35 -27.31 11.65
CA ARG A 70 -3.41 -27.61 10.21
C ARG A 70 -4.84 -27.84 9.77
N ASN A 71 -5.25 -27.20 8.70
CA ASN A 71 -6.55 -27.37 8.02
C ASN A 71 -6.44 -28.30 6.83
N LEU A 72 -7.57 -28.65 6.21
CA LEU A 72 -7.59 -29.45 4.99
C LEU A 72 -6.89 -28.74 3.82
N SER A 73 -7.14 -27.44 3.68
CA SER A 73 -6.49 -26.57 2.72
C SER A 73 -6.46 -25.14 3.28
N SER A 74 -5.30 -24.56 3.35
CA SER A 74 -5.12 -23.23 3.95
C SER A 74 -4.20 -22.36 3.11
N ILE A 75 -4.65 -21.14 2.87
CA ILE A 75 -3.86 -20.09 2.22
C ILE A 75 -3.69 -18.94 3.20
N ILE A 76 -2.48 -18.44 3.36
CA ILE A 76 -2.23 -17.17 4.03
C ILE A 76 -1.75 -16.14 3.01
N TYR A 77 -2.37 -14.96 3.02
CA TYR A 77 -1.97 -13.84 2.18
C TYR A 77 -1.26 -12.78 3.03
N ILE A 78 0.05 -12.65 2.84
CA ILE A 78 0.89 -11.67 3.54
C ILE A 78 0.92 -10.40 2.69
N HIS A 79 0.30 -9.33 3.16
CA HIS A 79 0.20 -8.05 2.45
C HIS A 79 0.93 -6.90 3.15
N ASN A 80 1.55 -7.18 4.30
CA ASN A 80 2.28 -6.17 5.05
C ASN A 80 3.74 -6.60 5.22
N LEU A 81 4.64 -5.82 4.68
CA LEU A 81 6.08 -6.07 4.67
C LEU A 81 6.70 -6.23 6.07
N PHE A 82 6.09 -5.63 7.11
CA PHE A 82 6.53 -5.84 8.49
C PHE A 82 6.51 -7.30 8.96
N PHE A 83 5.68 -8.13 8.34
CA PHE A 83 5.59 -9.56 8.66
C PHE A 83 6.55 -10.43 7.83
N ALA A 84 7.21 -9.85 6.83
CA ALA A 84 8.17 -10.56 5.98
C ALA A 84 9.60 -10.52 6.52
N GLU A 85 9.88 -9.76 7.58
CA GLU A 85 11.21 -9.55 8.13
C GLU A 85 11.29 -9.86 9.63
N ARG A 86 12.50 -10.20 10.09
CA ARG A 86 12.77 -10.24 11.52
C ARG A 86 12.67 -8.82 12.09
N PRO A 87 11.88 -8.57 13.14
CA PRO A 87 11.78 -7.25 13.73
C PRO A 87 13.13 -6.81 14.28
N LYS A 88 13.50 -5.57 13.96
CA LYS A 88 14.65 -4.91 14.58
C LYS A 88 14.17 -4.12 15.79
N TRP A 89 14.91 -4.20 16.89
CA TRP A 89 14.66 -3.35 18.06
C TRP A 89 15.10 -1.94 17.72
N THR A 90 14.15 -1.00 17.64
CA THR A 90 14.46 0.40 17.38
C THR A 90 13.92 1.25 18.53
N ASN A 91 14.77 2.13 19.05
CA ASN A 91 14.40 3.06 20.13
C ASN A 91 13.69 4.31 19.61
N ILE A 92 13.64 4.49 18.28
CA ILE A 92 13.34 5.79 17.67
C ILE A 92 11.84 6.12 17.63
N ASP A 93 10.93 5.14 17.49
CA ASP A 93 9.48 5.42 17.33
C ASP A 93 8.55 4.38 17.98
N SER A 94 9.03 3.53 18.85
CA SER A 94 8.19 2.46 19.36
C SER A 94 8.28 2.31 20.87
N THR A 95 7.11 2.38 21.51
CA THR A 95 6.95 1.94 22.89
C THR A 95 7.42 0.48 23.04
N ILE A 96 7.97 0.13 24.22
CA ILE A 96 8.42 -1.23 24.54
C ILE A 96 7.34 -2.26 24.18
N GLY A 97 6.07 -1.96 24.44
CA GLY A 97 4.93 -2.82 24.09
C GLY A 97 4.75 -3.08 22.59
N LEU A 98 5.06 -2.09 21.74
CA LEU A 98 4.96 -2.28 20.29
C LEU A 98 6.07 -3.19 19.75
N ASN A 99 7.29 -3.06 20.26
CA ASN A 99 8.41 -3.94 19.91
C ASN A 99 8.15 -5.37 20.37
N LEU A 100 7.69 -5.57 21.60
CA LEU A 100 7.32 -6.89 22.12
C LEU A 100 6.22 -7.54 21.28
N ARG A 101 5.22 -6.79 20.86
CA ARG A 101 4.15 -7.27 19.97
C ARG A 101 4.71 -7.70 18.60
N LYS A 102 5.63 -6.96 17.99
CA LYS A 102 6.28 -7.33 16.72
C LYS A 102 7.06 -8.64 16.85
N TYR A 103 7.81 -8.83 17.94
CA TYR A 103 8.54 -10.05 18.20
C TYR A 103 7.61 -11.25 18.45
N LEU A 104 6.51 -11.05 19.16
CA LEU A 104 5.51 -12.10 19.37
C LEU A 104 4.91 -12.55 18.03
N TYR A 105 4.53 -11.62 17.15
CA TYR A 105 4.06 -11.94 15.80
C TYR A 105 5.11 -12.72 15.00
N TYR A 106 6.36 -12.30 15.05
CA TYR A 106 7.46 -13.00 14.38
C TYR A 106 7.63 -14.44 14.86
N ILE A 107 7.56 -14.66 16.18
CA ILE A 107 7.64 -16.02 16.79
C ILE A 107 6.45 -16.87 16.32
N LEU A 108 5.24 -16.32 16.36
CA LEU A 108 4.03 -17.03 15.89
C LEU A 108 4.13 -17.40 14.39
N LEU A 109 4.59 -16.49 13.56
CA LEU A 109 4.85 -16.77 12.15
C LEU A 109 5.87 -17.89 11.98
N LYS A 110 7.01 -17.82 12.69
CA LYS A 110 8.07 -18.83 12.61
C LYS A 110 7.60 -20.23 13.03
N LEU A 111 6.77 -20.31 14.07
CA LEU A 111 6.26 -21.58 14.60
C LEU A 111 5.15 -22.19 13.73
N PHE A 112 4.29 -21.36 13.14
CA PHE A 112 3.05 -21.85 12.53
C PHE A 112 2.97 -21.69 11.01
N MET A 113 3.87 -20.91 10.37
CA MET A 113 3.83 -20.70 8.92
C MET A 113 3.91 -22.01 8.12
N ARG A 114 4.69 -22.98 8.59
CA ARG A 114 4.82 -24.31 7.96
C ARG A 114 3.57 -25.17 8.05
N LYS A 115 2.55 -24.76 8.80
CA LYS A 115 1.24 -25.45 8.89
C LYS A 115 0.26 -25.00 7.82
N VAL A 116 0.63 -23.98 7.05
CA VAL A 116 -0.15 -23.44 5.94
C VAL A 116 0.30 -24.13 4.65
N ASP A 117 -0.65 -24.52 3.81
CA ASP A 117 -0.33 -25.22 2.56
C ASP A 117 0.22 -24.26 1.51
N ILE A 118 -0.35 -23.05 1.41
CA ILE A 118 0.09 -22.02 0.46
C ILE A 118 0.30 -20.70 1.21
N VAL A 119 1.49 -20.14 1.07
CA VAL A 119 1.78 -18.76 1.46
C VAL A 119 1.80 -17.91 0.21
N ALA A 120 1.02 -16.85 0.18
CA ALA A 120 0.98 -15.89 -0.92
C ALA A 120 1.37 -14.48 -0.44
N CYS A 121 1.95 -13.68 -1.33
CA CYS A 121 2.33 -12.30 -1.06
C CYS A 121 2.17 -11.44 -2.33
N GLN A 122 2.34 -10.11 -2.19
CA GLN A 122 2.08 -9.17 -3.27
C GLN A 122 3.23 -9.00 -4.26
N THR A 123 4.49 -9.13 -3.81
CA THR A 123 5.68 -8.78 -4.60
C THR A 123 6.75 -9.84 -4.51
N SER A 124 7.63 -9.89 -5.51
CA SER A 124 8.80 -10.78 -5.55
C SER A 124 9.79 -10.42 -4.43
N GLU A 125 9.97 -9.14 -4.13
CA GLU A 125 10.78 -8.71 -3.00
C GLU A 125 10.25 -9.27 -1.68
N MET A 126 8.93 -9.19 -1.46
CA MET A 126 8.30 -9.78 -0.27
C MET A 126 8.50 -11.29 -0.21
N ALA A 127 8.41 -11.99 -1.35
CA ALA A 127 8.66 -13.42 -1.44
C ALA A 127 10.10 -13.78 -1.05
N ILE A 128 11.09 -13.03 -1.55
CA ILE A 128 12.50 -13.20 -1.20
C ILE A 128 12.71 -13.01 0.32
N ARG A 129 12.14 -11.96 0.91
CA ARG A 129 12.23 -11.68 2.35
C ARG A 129 11.60 -12.79 3.19
N LEU A 130 10.42 -13.28 2.82
CA LEU A 130 9.74 -14.39 3.48
C LEU A 130 10.55 -15.68 3.38
N LYS A 131 11.16 -15.96 2.20
CA LYS A 131 12.05 -17.10 2.01
C LYS A 131 13.28 -17.00 2.92
N ASN A 132 13.94 -15.86 2.96
CA ASN A 132 15.13 -15.65 3.79
C ASN A 132 14.83 -15.69 5.29
N THR A 133 13.63 -15.21 5.71
CA THR A 133 13.27 -15.12 7.13
C THR A 133 12.69 -16.42 7.68
N PHE A 134 11.88 -17.14 6.89
CA PHE A 134 11.09 -18.29 7.36
C PHE A 134 11.41 -19.60 6.61
N GLY A 135 12.21 -19.57 5.56
CA GLY A 135 12.55 -20.76 4.75
C GLY A 135 11.37 -21.30 3.95
N ILE A 136 10.45 -20.44 3.51
CA ILE A 136 9.26 -20.78 2.72
C ILE A 136 9.38 -20.22 1.32
N SER A 137 8.66 -20.80 0.35
CA SER A 137 8.57 -20.31 -1.03
C SER A 137 7.17 -19.78 -1.31
N PRO A 138 6.91 -18.47 -1.12
CA PRO A 138 5.59 -17.91 -1.33
C PRO A 138 5.22 -17.83 -2.81
N LEU A 139 3.93 -17.92 -3.08
CA LEU A 139 3.36 -17.60 -4.39
C LEU A 139 3.19 -16.07 -4.49
N VAL A 140 3.71 -15.46 -5.55
CA VAL A 140 3.54 -14.02 -5.81
C VAL A 140 2.20 -13.82 -6.52
N LEU A 141 1.27 -13.15 -5.85
CA LEU A 141 -0.07 -12.85 -6.33
C LEU A 141 -0.38 -11.37 -6.09
N PRO A 142 0.02 -10.46 -6.97
CA PRO A 142 -0.40 -9.06 -6.92
C PRO A 142 -1.93 -8.95 -6.94
N PHE A 143 -2.47 -8.11 -6.06
CA PHE A 143 -3.91 -7.95 -5.93
C PHE A 143 -4.25 -6.46 -5.76
N PHE A 144 -4.89 -5.88 -6.77
CA PHE A 144 -5.32 -4.49 -6.81
C PHE A 144 -6.61 -4.36 -7.64
N GLU A 145 -7.29 -3.24 -7.50
CA GLU A 145 -8.52 -2.94 -8.23
C GLU A 145 -8.20 -2.33 -9.60
N ASP A 146 -8.92 -2.75 -10.63
CA ASP A 146 -8.89 -2.05 -11.93
C ASP A 146 -9.74 -0.79 -11.82
N ILE A 147 -9.08 0.36 -11.90
CA ILE A 147 -9.70 1.66 -11.76
C ILE A 147 -9.90 2.26 -13.14
N LYS A 148 -11.11 2.69 -13.44
CA LYS A 148 -11.39 3.40 -14.69
C LYS A 148 -10.68 4.76 -14.70
N ARG A 149 -9.94 5.01 -15.77
CA ARG A 149 -9.30 6.30 -16.00
C ARG A 149 -10.36 7.41 -16.04
N LYS A 150 -10.13 8.46 -15.27
CA LYS A 150 -10.90 9.69 -15.30
C LYS A 150 -10.08 10.76 -16.02
N VAL A 151 -10.71 11.54 -16.86
CA VAL A 151 -10.09 12.71 -17.50
C VAL A 151 -10.62 13.95 -16.79
N ALA A 152 -9.73 14.77 -16.26
CA ALA A 152 -10.05 16.02 -15.59
C ALA A 152 -9.04 17.11 -16.00
N GLU A 153 -9.42 18.35 -15.82
CA GLU A 153 -8.52 19.50 -15.94
C GLU A 153 -7.40 19.38 -14.89
N LYS A 154 -6.16 19.66 -15.31
CA LYS A 154 -4.99 19.53 -14.43
C LYS A 154 -4.89 20.76 -13.52
N LYS A 155 -4.98 20.52 -12.21
CA LYS A 155 -4.87 21.51 -11.14
C LYS A 155 -3.51 21.50 -10.46
N TYR A 156 -2.88 20.31 -10.44
CA TYR A 156 -1.62 20.09 -9.73
C TYR A 156 -0.56 19.54 -10.70
N ASP A 157 0.66 20.03 -10.59
CA ASP A 157 1.79 19.44 -11.31
C ASP A 157 2.17 18.10 -10.69
N PHE A 158 2.14 18.03 -9.35
CA PHE A 158 2.47 16.82 -8.62
C PHE A 158 1.38 16.44 -7.62
N PHE A 159 1.29 15.15 -7.33
CA PHE A 159 0.49 14.63 -6.23
C PHE A 159 1.27 13.59 -5.44
N TYR A 160 1.16 13.64 -4.10
CA TYR A 160 1.65 12.62 -3.21
C TYR A 160 0.59 12.21 -2.18
N PRO A 161 -0.08 11.07 -2.35
CA PRO A 161 -1.02 10.51 -1.36
C PRO A 161 -0.27 9.83 -0.22
N GLY A 162 0.43 10.60 0.61
CA GLY A 162 1.27 10.12 1.71
C GLY A 162 0.71 10.45 3.08
N SER A 163 0.78 9.49 4.02
CA SER A 163 0.53 9.75 5.43
C SER A 163 1.74 10.39 6.12
N SER A 164 1.59 10.79 7.40
CA SER A 164 2.71 11.32 8.22
C SER A 164 3.66 10.24 8.77
N ALA A 165 3.57 8.98 8.31
CA ALA A 165 4.46 7.92 8.77
C ALA A 165 5.91 8.15 8.31
N THR A 166 6.91 7.81 9.14
CA THR A 166 8.32 8.08 8.90
C THR A 166 8.83 7.52 7.55
N HIS A 167 8.40 6.31 7.18
CA HIS A 167 8.80 5.70 5.91
C HIS A 167 8.24 6.42 4.67
N LYS A 168 7.28 7.34 4.84
CA LYS A 168 6.75 8.17 3.76
C LYS A 168 7.65 9.33 3.37
N ASN A 169 8.74 9.55 4.09
CA ASN A 169 9.84 10.47 3.74
C ASN A 169 9.43 11.94 3.55
N ASN A 170 8.42 12.39 4.30
CA ASN A 170 7.83 13.71 4.12
C ASN A 170 8.85 14.85 4.31
N ASN A 171 9.82 14.71 5.22
CA ASN A 171 10.80 15.78 5.48
C ASN A 171 11.69 16.04 4.25
N VAL A 172 12.26 14.97 3.67
CA VAL A 172 13.12 15.09 2.48
C VAL A 172 12.30 15.60 1.27
N LEU A 173 11.02 15.19 1.17
CA LEU A 173 10.12 15.73 0.15
C LEU A 173 9.89 17.24 0.33
N LEU A 174 9.60 17.71 1.54
CA LEU A 174 9.39 19.13 1.80
C LEU A 174 10.66 19.95 1.52
N ASP A 175 11.83 19.42 1.86
CA ASP A 175 13.11 20.06 1.53
C ASP A 175 13.33 20.15 0.00
N ALA A 176 12.93 19.11 -0.74
CA ALA A 176 13.00 19.10 -2.21
C ALA A 176 12.03 20.12 -2.85
N ILE A 177 10.80 20.21 -2.33
CA ILE A 177 9.81 21.20 -2.78
C ILE A 177 10.33 22.61 -2.54
N GLU A 178 10.90 22.89 -1.37
CA GLU A 178 11.47 24.20 -1.05
C GLU A 178 12.65 24.55 -1.97
N LYS A 179 13.49 23.58 -2.33
CA LYS A 179 14.58 23.79 -3.31
C LYS A 179 14.03 24.07 -4.71
N ALA A 180 13.12 23.22 -5.21
CA ALA A 180 12.54 23.38 -6.54
C ALA A 180 11.78 24.71 -6.71
N SER A 181 11.10 25.19 -5.65
CA SER A 181 10.32 26.43 -5.68
C SER A 181 11.17 27.69 -5.93
N ARG A 182 12.48 27.62 -5.76
CA ARG A 182 13.41 28.73 -6.06
C ARG A 182 13.72 28.84 -7.56
N HIS A 183 13.39 27.81 -8.33
CA HIS A 183 13.76 27.68 -9.74
C HIS A 183 12.57 27.58 -10.67
N ALA A 184 11.39 27.17 -10.20
CA ALA A 184 10.19 27.03 -10.98
C ALA A 184 8.92 27.33 -10.17
N HIS A 185 7.87 27.77 -10.86
CA HIS A 185 6.52 27.90 -10.31
C HIS A 185 5.74 26.61 -10.60
N PHE A 186 5.22 25.95 -9.58
CA PHE A 186 4.44 24.71 -9.69
C PHE A 186 3.52 24.52 -8.48
N THR A 187 2.64 23.55 -8.55
CA THR A 187 1.73 23.19 -7.46
C THR A 187 1.81 21.70 -7.14
N ILE A 188 1.73 21.36 -5.84
CA ILE A 188 1.69 19.98 -5.38
C ILE A 188 0.58 19.76 -4.37
N ALA A 189 -0.22 18.68 -4.56
CA ALA A 189 -1.19 18.22 -3.59
C ALA A 189 -0.56 17.17 -2.66
N LEU A 190 -0.81 17.29 -1.35
CA LEU A 190 -0.39 16.33 -0.31
C LEU A 190 -1.60 15.87 0.50
N THR A 191 -1.49 14.70 1.16
CA THR A 191 -2.54 14.18 2.05
C THR A 191 -2.03 13.95 3.49
N ILE A 192 -1.23 14.88 4.00
CA ILE A 192 -0.66 14.79 5.34
C ILE A 192 -1.71 15.17 6.38
N GLY A 193 -2.08 14.23 7.26
CA GLY A 193 -3.09 14.44 8.28
C GLY A 193 -2.77 15.58 9.25
N CYS A 194 -3.80 16.27 9.73
CA CYS A 194 -3.68 17.48 10.56
C CYS A 194 -3.04 17.28 11.95
N LYS A 195 -2.94 16.05 12.43
CA LYS A 195 -2.36 15.72 13.74
C LYS A 195 -0.83 15.94 13.80
N ASN A 196 -0.14 15.98 12.67
CA ASN A 196 1.29 16.24 12.64
C ASN A 196 1.58 17.75 12.50
N THR A 197 1.58 18.45 13.62
CA THR A 197 1.78 19.91 13.67
C THR A 197 3.14 20.36 13.13
N ILE A 198 4.18 19.53 13.26
CA ILE A 198 5.53 19.86 12.75
C ILE A 198 5.50 19.95 11.22
N LEU A 199 4.95 18.93 10.53
CA LEU A 199 4.85 18.95 9.08
C LEU A 199 3.89 20.05 8.59
N GLN A 200 2.79 20.31 9.31
CA GLN A 200 1.85 21.38 8.98
C GLN A 200 2.53 22.77 9.06
N ASN A 201 3.32 23.03 10.09
CA ASN A 201 4.06 24.28 10.23
C ASN A 201 5.11 24.44 9.12
N ARG A 202 5.80 23.35 8.76
CA ARG A 202 6.78 23.36 7.67
C ARG A 202 6.12 23.68 6.32
N ILE A 203 4.97 23.10 6.02
CA ILE A 203 4.18 23.41 4.81
C ILE A 203 3.82 24.90 4.76
N LYS A 204 3.33 25.46 5.88
CA LYS A 204 3.01 26.89 5.95
C LYS A 204 4.23 27.77 5.67
N GLN A 205 5.38 27.44 6.25
CA GLN A 205 6.63 28.17 6.03
C GLN A 205 7.06 28.15 4.56
N ILE A 206 6.97 26.99 3.89
CA ILE A 206 7.33 26.86 2.48
C ILE A 206 6.39 27.72 1.60
N ASN A 207 5.07 27.66 1.85
CA ASN A 207 4.10 28.48 1.11
C ASN A 207 4.34 29.97 1.32
N GLN A 208 4.65 30.40 2.57
CA GLN A 208 4.98 31.80 2.85
C GLN A 208 6.27 32.24 2.13
N SER A 209 7.31 31.39 2.15
CA SER A 209 8.58 31.71 1.48
C SER A 209 8.45 31.75 -0.04
N ALA A 210 7.59 30.93 -0.63
CA ALA A 210 7.31 30.92 -2.05
C ALA A 210 6.47 32.12 -2.51
N GLY A 211 5.74 32.79 -1.61
CA GLY A 211 4.84 33.88 -1.91
C GLY A 211 3.49 33.46 -2.52
N TYR A 212 3.23 32.15 -2.64
CA TYR A 212 1.97 31.59 -3.11
C TYR A 212 1.74 30.19 -2.51
N GLU A 213 0.54 29.62 -2.66
CA GLU A 213 0.20 28.29 -2.16
C GLU A 213 0.75 27.20 -3.11
N ILE A 214 2.04 26.89 -2.96
CA ILE A 214 2.70 25.82 -3.72
C ILE A 214 2.26 24.43 -3.26
N ILE A 215 2.06 24.25 -1.96
CA ILE A 215 1.64 22.98 -1.33
C ILE A 215 0.18 23.10 -0.89
N HIS A 216 -0.69 22.37 -1.56
CA HIS A 216 -2.09 22.18 -1.20
C HIS A 216 -2.23 20.93 -0.34
N ASN A 217 -2.25 21.08 0.99
CA ASN A 217 -2.41 19.93 1.87
C ASN A 217 -3.89 19.61 2.11
N LEU A 218 -4.38 18.57 1.47
CA LEU A 218 -5.78 18.11 1.52
C LEU A 218 -6.12 17.36 2.84
N GLY A 219 -5.12 17.07 3.67
CA GLY A 219 -5.31 16.30 4.90
C GLY A 219 -5.71 14.85 4.64
N THR A 220 -6.49 14.28 5.55
CA THR A 220 -6.99 12.91 5.40
C THR A 220 -8.25 12.92 4.55
N ILE A 221 -8.17 12.39 3.34
CA ILE A 221 -9.28 12.30 2.38
C ILE A 221 -9.68 10.84 2.12
N SER A 222 -10.87 10.63 1.55
CA SER A 222 -11.33 9.29 1.15
C SER A 222 -10.57 8.79 -0.09
N HIS A 223 -10.58 7.48 -0.32
CA HIS A 223 -9.94 6.88 -1.49
C HIS A 223 -10.54 7.39 -2.82
N ASP A 224 -11.85 7.60 -2.87
CA ASP A 224 -12.51 8.15 -4.06
C ASP A 224 -12.01 9.55 -4.40
N VAL A 225 -11.76 10.39 -3.39
CA VAL A 225 -11.16 11.72 -3.55
C VAL A 225 -9.69 11.61 -3.96
N VAL A 226 -8.93 10.63 -3.44
CA VAL A 226 -7.55 10.36 -3.90
C VAL A 226 -7.53 10.09 -5.41
N LEU A 227 -8.45 9.26 -5.90
CA LEU A 227 -8.55 8.96 -7.34
C LEU A 227 -8.96 10.18 -8.19
N GLU A 228 -9.76 11.06 -7.62
CA GLU A 228 -10.09 12.34 -8.26
C GLU A 228 -8.86 13.25 -8.36
N VAL A 229 -8.09 13.39 -7.27
CA VAL A 229 -6.86 14.20 -7.27
C VAL A 229 -5.82 13.63 -8.23
N PHE A 230 -5.69 12.29 -8.35
CA PHE A 230 -4.85 11.70 -9.39
C PHE A 230 -5.25 12.18 -10.78
N SER A 231 -6.54 12.18 -11.12
CA SER A 231 -7.01 12.65 -12.44
C SER A 231 -6.72 14.13 -12.69
N GLN A 232 -6.65 14.94 -11.63
CA GLN A 232 -6.35 16.37 -11.66
C GLN A 232 -4.84 16.69 -11.59
N SER A 233 -3.97 15.68 -11.50
CA SER A 233 -2.52 15.85 -11.37
C SER A 233 -1.78 15.44 -12.64
N ARG A 234 -0.60 16.05 -12.90
CA ARG A 234 0.25 15.71 -14.06
C ARG A 234 1.16 14.51 -13.73
N ALA A 235 1.69 14.46 -12.51
CA ALA A 235 2.55 13.37 -12.08
C ALA A 235 2.30 12.96 -10.62
N LEU A 236 2.57 11.68 -10.32
CA LEU A 236 2.78 11.18 -8.97
C LEU A 236 4.24 11.41 -8.59
N LEU A 237 4.50 12.10 -7.47
CA LEU A 237 5.83 12.19 -6.86
C LEU A 237 5.85 11.30 -5.61
N PHE A 238 6.58 10.18 -5.64
CA PHE A 238 6.46 9.11 -4.63
C PHE A 238 7.79 8.80 -3.91
N PRO A 239 8.17 9.57 -2.87
CA PRO A 239 9.45 9.47 -2.18
C PRO A 239 9.49 8.40 -1.07
N SER A 240 8.53 7.48 -1.01
CA SER A 240 8.44 6.49 0.05
C SER A 240 9.69 5.60 0.14
N LEU A 241 10.18 5.36 1.36
CA LEU A 241 11.37 4.53 1.62
C LEU A 241 11.05 3.03 1.72
N LYS A 242 9.79 2.69 1.92
CA LYS A 242 9.38 1.30 2.13
C LYS A 242 7.91 1.11 1.81
N GLU A 243 7.62 0.21 0.87
CA GLU A 243 6.27 -0.19 0.49
C GLU A 243 6.13 -1.70 0.43
N SER A 244 4.93 -2.19 0.70
CA SER A 244 4.60 -3.60 0.52
C SER A 244 4.29 -3.93 -0.94
N PHE A 245 3.68 -2.98 -1.66
CA PHE A 245 3.35 -3.07 -3.08
C PHE A 245 3.46 -1.71 -3.77
N GLY A 246 3.02 -0.62 -3.10
CA GLY A 246 3.00 0.70 -3.71
C GLY A 246 1.73 0.94 -4.53
N LEU A 247 0.56 0.71 -3.94
CA LEU A 247 -0.73 0.95 -4.61
C LEU A 247 -0.86 2.32 -5.29
N PRO A 248 -0.33 3.44 -4.73
CA PRO A 248 -0.35 4.72 -5.43
C PRO A 248 0.35 4.72 -6.79
N LEU A 249 1.38 3.88 -6.98
CA LEU A 249 2.05 3.72 -8.29
C LEU A 249 1.09 3.09 -9.31
N VAL A 250 0.36 2.04 -8.89
CA VAL A 250 -0.65 1.38 -9.72
C VAL A 250 -1.77 2.35 -10.09
N GLU A 251 -2.30 3.07 -9.10
CA GLU A 251 -3.39 4.03 -9.26
C GLU A 251 -3.00 5.17 -10.22
N ALA A 252 -1.78 5.69 -10.10
CA ALA A 252 -1.24 6.72 -10.99
C ALA A 252 -1.18 6.23 -12.44
N LEU A 253 -0.61 5.03 -12.67
CA LEU A 253 -0.52 4.44 -14.01
C LEU A 253 -1.90 4.17 -14.63
N GLN A 254 -2.85 3.68 -13.83
CA GLN A 254 -4.23 3.46 -14.29
C GLN A 254 -4.95 4.78 -14.60
N GLN A 255 -4.60 5.88 -13.94
CA GLN A 255 -5.09 7.21 -14.27
C GLN A 255 -4.32 7.85 -15.45
N GLY A 256 -3.26 7.22 -15.94
CA GLY A 256 -2.46 7.68 -17.07
C GLY A 256 -1.64 8.93 -16.76
N ILE A 257 -1.14 9.05 -15.51
CA ILE A 257 -0.23 10.12 -15.11
C ILE A 257 1.19 9.59 -14.91
N THR A 258 2.17 10.45 -15.12
CA THR A 258 3.59 10.11 -14.98
C THR A 258 3.93 9.72 -13.55
N VAL A 259 4.77 8.69 -13.39
CA VAL A 259 5.27 8.24 -12.09
C VAL A 259 6.73 8.65 -11.93
N ILE A 260 7.01 9.45 -10.90
CA ILE A 260 8.34 9.85 -10.44
C ILE A 260 8.49 9.30 -9.02
N ALA A 261 9.36 8.33 -8.79
CA ALA A 261 9.38 7.59 -7.54
C ALA A 261 10.80 7.29 -7.04
N SER A 262 10.90 6.84 -5.79
CA SER A 262 12.15 6.39 -5.19
C SER A 262 12.82 5.28 -6.01
N ASN A 263 14.13 5.37 -6.24
CA ASN A 263 14.95 4.31 -6.82
C ASN A 263 15.09 3.14 -5.81
N LEU A 264 14.00 2.38 -5.64
CA LEU A 264 13.90 1.25 -4.72
C LEU A 264 13.20 0.07 -5.40
N PRO A 265 13.46 -1.18 -4.96
CA PRO A 265 12.97 -2.38 -5.64
C PRO A 265 11.45 -2.40 -5.89
N TYR A 266 10.63 -1.93 -4.96
CA TYR A 266 9.18 -1.92 -5.10
C TYR A 266 8.70 -1.09 -6.31
N THR A 267 9.44 -0.03 -6.68
CA THR A 267 9.11 0.82 -7.84
C THR A 267 9.21 0.02 -9.13
N PHE A 268 10.30 -0.70 -9.31
CA PHE A 268 10.55 -1.49 -10.52
C PHE A 268 9.71 -2.77 -10.61
N GLU A 269 9.17 -3.26 -9.51
CA GLU A 269 8.21 -4.37 -9.53
C GLU A 269 6.84 -3.94 -10.05
N VAL A 270 6.50 -2.66 -9.94
CA VAL A 270 5.19 -2.13 -10.31
C VAL A 270 5.21 -1.35 -11.61
N VAL A 271 6.26 -0.55 -11.84
CA VAL A 271 6.35 0.40 -12.95
C VAL A 271 7.42 -0.05 -13.93
N HIS A 272 7.04 -0.23 -15.20
CA HIS A 272 7.99 -0.33 -16.29
C HIS A 272 8.55 1.05 -16.61
N ASN A 273 9.87 1.16 -16.72
CA ASN A 273 10.57 2.39 -17.07
C ASN A 273 10.21 3.60 -16.18
N PRO A 274 10.33 3.50 -14.84
CA PRO A 274 10.01 4.60 -13.95
C PRO A 274 11.05 5.73 -14.07
N ILE A 275 10.62 6.97 -13.88
CA ILE A 275 11.51 8.07 -13.54
C ILE A 275 11.85 7.92 -12.07
N THR A 276 13.15 7.88 -11.74
CA THR A 276 13.57 7.59 -10.36
C THR A 276 14.57 8.60 -9.84
N PHE A 277 14.57 8.77 -8.53
CA PHE A 277 15.50 9.59 -7.76
C PHE A 277 16.02 8.83 -6.54
N TYR A 278 17.17 9.24 -6.01
CA TYR A 278 17.69 8.76 -4.74
C TYR A 278 16.89 9.35 -3.57
N PRO A 279 16.12 8.55 -2.81
CA PRO A 279 15.12 9.07 -1.89
C PRO A 279 15.68 9.75 -0.63
N TYR A 280 16.98 9.67 -0.39
CA TYR A 280 17.63 10.30 0.76
C TYR A 280 18.26 11.64 0.40
N ASP A 281 18.22 12.07 -0.86
CA ASP A 281 18.72 13.35 -1.33
C ASP A 281 17.60 14.24 -1.86
N SER A 282 17.33 15.32 -1.14
CA SER A 282 16.33 16.31 -1.54
C SER A 282 16.73 17.09 -2.80
N SER A 283 18.01 17.15 -3.15
CA SER A 283 18.46 17.78 -4.40
C SER A 283 18.11 16.94 -5.58
N ASP A 284 18.35 15.62 -5.55
CA ASP A 284 18.01 14.71 -6.62
C ASP A 284 16.48 14.65 -6.86
N ILE A 285 15.68 14.69 -5.79
CA ILE A 285 14.22 14.81 -5.90
C ILE A 285 13.83 16.14 -6.58
N SER A 286 14.43 17.27 -6.16
CA SER A 286 14.21 18.59 -6.71
C SER A 286 14.56 18.63 -8.21
N ASP A 287 15.70 18.07 -8.58
CA ASP A 287 16.16 18.03 -9.98
C ASP A 287 15.21 17.22 -10.87
N CYS A 288 14.76 16.05 -10.41
CA CYS A 288 13.72 15.27 -11.11
C CYS A 288 12.40 16.04 -11.26
N MET A 289 12.00 16.84 -10.27
CA MET A 289 10.81 17.70 -10.37
C MET A 289 11.01 18.77 -11.46
N LEU A 290 12.17 19.45 -11.48
CA LEU A 290 12.49 20.51 -12.44
C LEU A 290 12.58 19.96 -13.86
N HIS A 291 13.23 18.82 -14.08
CA HIS A 291 13.28 18.14 -15.39
C HIS A 291 11.87 17.78 -15.89
N PHE A 292 10.99 17.30 -15.01
CA PHE A 292 9.60 17.05 -15.38
C PHE A 292 8.85 18.32 -15.78
N LEU A 293 9.01 19.41 -15.02
CA LEU A 293 8.37 20.70 -15.31
C LEU A 293 8.84 21.30 -16.64
N ASN A 294 10.12 21.11 -16.98
CA ASN A 294 10.72 21.52 -18.24
C ASN A 294 10.31 20.63 -19.44
N GLY A 295 9.58 19.55 -19.20
CA GLY A 295 9.11 18.68 -20.28
C GLY A 295 10.12 17.63 -20.76
N GLU A 296 11.20 17.38 -20.03
CA GLU A 296 12.25 16.43 -20.45
C GLU A 296 11.81 14.97 -20.43
N TYR A 297 10.67 14.67 -19.77
CA TYR A 297 10.12 13.30 -19.62
C TYR A 297 8.83 13.08 -20.44
N ILE A 298 8.63 13.80 -21.55
CA ILE A 298 7.34 13.83 -22.27
C ILE A 298 6.98 12.48 -22.91
N ASP A 299 7.88 11.70 -23.40
CA ASP A 299 7.57 10.48 -24.17
C ASP A 299 8.02 9.18 -23.48
N ILE A 300 8.07 9.15 -22.15
CA ILE A 300 8.47 7.95 -21.43
C ILE A 300 7.30 6.94 -21.40
N ASP A 301 7.49 5.78 -22.03
CA ASP A 301 6.54 4.66 -21.97
C ASP A 301 6.55 4.04 -20.57
N GLN A 302 5.68 4.54 -19.70
CA GLN A 302 5.45 3.97 -18.38
C GLN A 302 4.19 3.11 -18.39
N ARG A 303 4.34 1.87 -17.97
CA ARG A 303 3.23 0.92 -17.89
C ARG A 303 3.34 0.04 -16.66
N LEU A 304 2.23 -0.57 -16.32
CA LEU A 304 2.14 -1.48 -15.20
C LEU A 304 2.89 -2.79 -15.51
N MET A 305 3.87 -3.16 -14.66
CA MET A 305 4.56 -4.45 -14.74
C MET A 305 3.76 -5.57 -14.08
N ALA A 306 3.05 -5.26 -12.99
CA ALA A 306 2.28 -6.25 -12.25
C ALA A 306 0.96 -6.53 -12.94
N VAL A 307 0.61 -7.81 -13.11
CA VAL A 307 -0.71 -8.23 -13.58
C VAL A 307 -1.60 -8.48 -12.36
N SER A 308 -2.78 -7.83 -12.33
CA SER A 308 -3.75 -8.09 -11.28
C SER A 308 -4.33 -9.49 -11.41
N TYR A 309 -4.26 -10.26 -10.33
CA TYR A 309 -4.93 -11.57 -10.23
C TYR A 309 -6.40 -11.48 -9.81
N THR A 310 -6.97 -10.27 -9.80
CA THR A 310 -8.40 -10.08 -9.51
C THR A 310 -9.31 -10.77 -10.52
N HIS A 311 -8.83 -10.95 -11.77
CA HIS A 311 -9.56 -11.63 -12.85
C HIS A 311 -9.22 -13.12 -12.96
N LEU A 312 -8.14 -13.57 -12.33
CA LEU A 312 -7.82 -14.99 -12.33
C LEU A 312 -8.75 -15.73 -11.37
N THR A 313 -9.18 -16.91 -11.81
CA THR A 313 -9.74 -17.90 -10.90
C THR A 313 -8.68 -18.19 -9.84
N LEU A 314 -9.03 -18.03 -8.57
CA LEU A 314 -8.24 -18.67 -7.52
C LEU A 314 -7.97 -20.09 -7.99
N PRO A 315 -6.70 -20.57 -8.01
CA PRO A 315 -6.41 -21.90 -8.47
C PRO A 315 -7.41 -22.82 -7.78
N THR A 316 -8.12 -23.61 -8.59
CA THR A 316 -9.04 -24.61 -8.05
C THR A 316 -8.14 -25.54 -7.27
N ILE A 317 -8.10 -25.33 -5.96
CA ILE A 317 -7.38 -26.22 -5.06
C ILE A 317 -8.24 -27.47 -5.04
N ALA A 318 -7.90 -28.38 -5.97
CA ALA A 318 -8.54 -29.68 -6.11
C ALA A 318 -8.34 -30.52 -4.84
#